data_e331442c5fb702c1e068755b0d148bf9
#
_entry.id   e331442c5fb702c1e068755b0d148bf9
#
_cell.length_a   1.000
_cell.length_b   1.000
_cell.length_c   1.000
_cell.angle_alpha   90.00
_cell.angle_beta   90.00
_cell.angle_gamma   90.00
#
_symmetry.space_group_name_H-M   'P 1'
#
loop_
_entity.id
_entity.type
_entity.pdbx_description
1 polymer ?
#
loop_
_entity_poly.entity_id
_entity_poly.type
_entity_poly.pdbx_seq_one_letter_code
_entity_poly.pdbx_strand_id
1 'polypeptide(L)'
;MINIRKLEAELWESADLLRQGSKLTSNQYCMPVLALLFLRYAYSRYKMVEAEILQNRPMRNGRVMPVEPSDFAAKSALFLPKEAQFDYLVNLPDNIVAAGLKSKDGHDINSLGEAVNNAMQLVEDQSEQLTGVLPKTYTMFSDDLLRELLRIFNNKTIDEVGGDIIGRIYEYFLSKFARAVASDDGVFFTPKSLVKMLVNVLEPKQGVMLDPACGSGGMFVQTGDFVNQNGMNANTQMTFFGQEKVEYNAQLCLMNMAVHGLNGKIISGDEANSFYHDAHNLAGKCDYVMANPPFNVDKVKSESASAAGRLPFGLPGVNAKTKEVGNANYLWISYFYAYLNDHGRAGFVMASSATDSANKDRDIREKLVRTGDVDVMVSVGNNFFYTLSLPCSLWFFDRNKNADIRDKVLFIDARNYYTVVDRTLNEWTEWQLRNLQAIVHLYRGETEKYKALVADYDKAINGQTVTALEEALQKQKAEAKQLIADAPRKDKKRIEAEQNAKIAELEDVLETACQREWLVSKFGEDGTYQDVLGLCKMATIQEIEEKNYSLTPGAYVGVAEQEDDGVDFHERMNEIHAELAQLNQEANVLMDEIQKAWEELK
;
A
#
# COMPACT_ATOMS: atom_id res chain seq x y z
N MET A 1 5.91 7.82 -24.71
CA MET A 1 5.12 7.53 -23.48
C MET A 1 5.64 8.40 -22.33
N ILE A 2 4.75 8.98 -21.54
CA ILE A 2 5.14 9.77 -20.36
C ILE A 2 5.64 8.80 -19.30
N ASN A 3 6.84 9.03 -18.78
CA ASN A 3 7.37 8.24 -17.68
C ASN A 3 6.73 8.70 -16.36
N ILE A 4 5.73 7.96 -15.90
CA ILE A 4 4.94 8.31 -14.72
C ILE A 4 5.78 8.33 -13.45
N ARG A 5 6.71 7.36 -13.25
CA ARG A 5 7.61 7.33 -12.10
C ARG A 5 8.47 8.59 -12.01
N LYS A 6 8.89 9.11 -13.17
CA LYS A 6 9.65 10.36 -13.23
C LYS A 6 8.77 11.56 -12.85
N LEU A 7 7.54 11.61 -13.34
CA LEU A 7 6.58 12.66 -12.99
C LEU A 7 6.27 12.66 -11.49
N GLU A 8 6.01 11.49 -10.90
CA GLU A 8 5.79 11.32 -9.46
C GLU A 8 6.96 11.88 -8.65
N ALA A 9 8.19 11.55 -9.04
CA ALA A 9 9.40 12.01 -8.36
C ALA A 9 9.61 13.53 -8.50
N GLU A 10 9.46 14.08 -9.70
CA GLU A 10 9.62 15.52 -9.96
C GLU A 10 8.60 16.38 -9.19
N LEU A 11 7.35 15.93 -9.14
CA LEU A 11 6.30 16.59 -8.36
C LEU A 11 6.60 16.56 -6.86
N TRP A 12 7.03 15.40 -6.36
CA TRP A 12 7.41 15.25 -4.95
C TRP A 12 8.61 16.12 -4.58
N GLU A 13 9.70 16.08 -5.36
CA GLU A 13 10.90 16.87 -5.11
C GLU A 13 10.58 18.37 -5.06
N SER A 14 9.74 18.83 -6.00
CA SER A 14 9.31 20.23 -6.02
C SER A 14 8.50 20.62 -4.79
N ALA A 15 7.56 19.76 -4.37
CA ALA A 15 6.75 20.01 -3.18
C ALA A 15 7.58 19.93 -1.88
N ASP A 16 8.52 18.98 -1.78
CA ASP A 16 9.38 18.84 -0.60
C ASP A 16 10.40 19.99 -0.47
N LEU A 17 10.93 20.50 -1.58
CA LEU A 17 11.76 21.71 -1.58
C LEU A 17 11.01 22.92 -1.02
N LEU A 18 9.75 23.08 -1.38
CA LEU A 18 8.90 24.15 -0.82
C LEU A 18 8.65 23.95 0.68
N ARG A 19 8.45 22.72 1.12
CA ARG A 19 8.34 22.40 2.55
C ARG A 19 9.60 22.77 3.31
N GLN A 20 10.78 22.41 2.78
CA GLN A 20 12.07 22.73 3.41
C GLN A 20 12.30 24.24 3.53
N GLY A 21 11.82 25.02 2.57
CA GLY A 21 11.85 26.49 2.62
C GLY A 21 10.80 27.11 3.53
N SER A 22 9.80 26.33 3.97
CA SER A 22 8.77 26.75 4.91
C SER A 22 9.19 26.44 6.35
N LYS A 23 8.54 27.04 7.34
CA LYS A 23 8.76 26.69 8.76
C LYS A 23 7.81 25.58 9.24
N LEU A 24 7.12 24.89 8.32
CA LEU A 24 6.11 23.88 8.61
C LEU A 24 6.75 22.51 8.87
N THR A 25 6.25 21.81 9.87
CA THR A 25 6.59 20.40 10.12
C THR A 25 5.96 19.49 9.05
N SER A 26 6.49 18.28 8.90
CA SER A 26 5.92 17.29 7.96
C SER A 26 4.44 17.00 8.25
N ASN A 27 4.05 16.90 9.52
CA ASN A 27 2.65 16.71 9.93
C ASN A 27 1.73 17.86 9.53
N GLN A 28 2.17 19.10 9.70
CA GLN A 28 1.41 20.29 9.32
C GLN A 28 1.25 20.42 7.81
N TYR A 29 2.23 19.94 7.04
CA TYR A 29 2.30 20.06 5.59
C TYR A 29 1.57 18.93 4.85
N CYS A 30 1.60 17.72 5.39
CA CYS A 30 1.12 16.48 4.75
C CYS A 30 -0.37 16.56 4.35
N MET A 31 -1.27 16.76 5.31
CA MET A 31 -2.71 16.75 5.07
C MET A 31 -3.15 17.84 4.09
N PRO A 32 -2.72 19.12 4.23
CA PRO A 32 -3.05 20.16 3.26
C PRO A 32 -2.57 19.86 1.86
N VAL A 33 -1.36 19.32 1.67
CA VAL A 33 -0.83 19.00 0.34
C VAL A 33 -1.58 17.83 -0.29
N LEU A 34 -1.88 16.78 0.48
CA LEU A 34 -2.71 15.67 -0.01
C LEU A 34 -4.12 16.13 -0.39
N ALA A 35 -4.71 17.07 0.35
CA ALA A 35 -6.01 17.62 0.01
C ALA A 35 -5.98 18.54 -1.23
N LEU A 36 -4.87 19.23 -1.49
CA LEU A 36 -4.68 19.93 -2.78
C LEU A 36 -4.59 18.96 -3.96
N LEU A 37 -3.87 17.85 -3.80
CA LEU A 37 -3.83 16.79 -4.81
C LEU A 37 -5.21 16.15 -5.01
N PHE A 38 -5.95 15.93 -3.92
CA PHE A 38 -7.35 15.48 -4.00
C PHE A 38 -8.21 16.48 -4.78
N LEU A 39 -8.12 17.78 -4.48
CA LEU A 39 -8.87 18.82 -5.19
C LEU A 39 -8.49 18.84 -6.68
N ARG A 40 -7.22 18.65 -7.00
CA ARG A 40 -6.74 18.58 -8.39
C ARG A 40 -7.30 17.35 -9.12
N TYR A 41 -7.36 16.20 -8.43
CA TYR A 41 -8.01 15.00 -8.93
C TYR A 41 -9.51 15.24 -9.19
N ALA A 42 -10.21 15.74 -8.19
CA ALA A 42 -11.64 16.02 -8.29
C ALA A 42 -11.94 16.98 -9.48
N TYR A 43 -11.09 17.98 -9.69
CA TYR A 43 -11.22 18.90 -10.81
C TYR A 43 -10.97 18.25 -12.18
N SER A 44 -9.96 17.40 -12.32
CA SER A 44 -9.75 16.66 -13.57
C SER A 44 -10.92 15.76 -13.90
N ARG A 45 -11.45 15.05 -12.88
CA ARG A 45 -12.63 14.21 -13.02
C ARG A 45 -13.87 15.01 -13.37
N TYR A 46 -14.06 16.16 -12.70
CA TYR A 46 -15.13 17.11 -13.00
C TYR A 46 -15.12 17.52 -14.47
N LYS A 47 -13.98 17.96 -15.02
CA LYS A 47 -13.86 18.41 -16.42
C LYS A 47 -14.20 17.30 -17.42
N MET A 48 -13.73 16.08 -17.18
CA MET A 48 -14.03 14.93 -18.04
C MET A 48 -15.53 14.64 -18.07
N VAL A 49 -16.16 14.60 -16.90
CA VAL A 49 -17.59 14.29 -16.74
C VAL A 49 -18.46 15.44 -17.26
N GLU A 50 -18.06 16.71 -17.03
CA GLU A 50 -18.75 17.87 -17.58
C GLU A 50 -18.79 17.83 -19.11
N ALA A 51 -17.68 17.52 -19.76
CA ALA A 51 -17.60 17.42 -21.22
C ALA A 51 -18.53 16.31 -21.75
N GLU A 52 -18.57 15.17 -21.07
CA GLU A 52 -19.48 14.06 -21.43
C GLU A 52 -20.96 14.42 -21.22
N ILE A 53 -21.30 15.09 -20.11
CA ILE A 53 -22.65 15.57 -19.85
C ILE A 53 -23.08 16.55 -20.93
N LEU A 54 -22.23 17.52 -21.27
CA LEU A 54 -22.55 18.55 -22.27
C LEU A 54 -22.76 17.97 -23.67
N GLN A 55 -22.01 16.94 -24.06
CA GLN A 55 -22.19 16.24 -25.35
C GLN A 55 -23.56 15.56 -25.47
N ASN A 56 -24.09 15.06 -24.35
CA ASN A 56 -25.34 14.28 -24.31
C ASN A 56 -26.53 15.10 -23.77
N ARG A 57 -26.38 16.39 -23.56
CA ARG A 57 -27.38 17.23 -22.89
C ARG A 57 -28.58 17.52 -23.80
N PRO A 58 -29.82 17.29 -23.33
CA PRO A 58 -30.98 17.65 -24.12
C PRO A 58 -31.12 19.18 -24.25
N MET A 59 -31.53 19.61 -25.44
CA MET A 59 -31.89 21.01 -25.67
C MET A 59 -33.36 21.22 -25.32
N ARG A 60 -33.68 22.27 -24.56
CA ARG A 60 -35.05 22.71 -24.29
C ARG A 60 -35.20 24.15 -24.77
N ASN A 61 -36.15 24.40 -25.65
CA ASN A 61 -36.37 25.71 -26.29
C ASN A 61 -35.13 26.34 -26.94
N GLY A 62 -34.30 25.52 -27.59
CA GLY A 62 -33.06 25.98 -28.27
C GLY A 62 -31.92 26.33 -27.33
N ARG A 63 -32.01 26.06 -26.04
CA ARG A 63 -30.95 26.27 -25.05
C ARG A 63 -30.52 24.92 -24.45
N VAL A 64 -29.22 24.72 -24.31
CA VAL A 64 -28.66 23.61 -23.56
C VAL A 64 -29.04 23.77 -22.08
N MET A 65 -29.58 22.71 -21.47
CA MET A 65 -29.93 22.75 -20.04
C MET A 65 -28.67 22.95 -19.18
N PRO A 66 -28.76 23.73 -18.08
CA PRO A 66 -27.62 23.88 -17.16
C PRO A 66 -27.21 22.54 -16.55
N VAL A 67 -25.94 22.38 -16.26
CA VAL A 67 -25.38 21.21 -15.60
C VAL A 67 -25.70 21.29 -14.09
N GLU A 68 -26.18 20.18 -13.52
CA GLU A 68 -26.62 20.12 -12.11
C GLU A 68 -25.76 19.11 -11.31
N PRO A 69 -25.64 19.25 -9.99
CA PRO A 69 -24.91 18.32 -9.13
C PRO A 69 -25.34 16.86 -9.30
N SER A 70 -26.63 16.60 -9.53
CA SER A 70 -27.20 15.27 -9.76
C SER A 70 -26.64 14.58 -11.00
N ASP A 71 -26.24 15.32 -12.03
CA ASP A 71 -25.64 14.78 -13.25
C ASP A 71 -24.26 14.18 -12.99
N PHE A 72 -23.50 14.81 -12.09
CA PHE A 72 -22.17 14.32 -11.67
C PHE A 72 -22.28 13.14 -10.73
N ALA A 73 -23.22 13.19 -9.77
CA ALA A 73 -23.46 12.09 -8.84
C ALA A 73 -23.81 10.79 -9.59
N ALA A 74 -24.60 10.87 -10.66
CA ALA A 74 -24.95 9.73 -11.51
C ALA A 74 -23.73 9.10 -12.21
N LYS A 75 -22.61 9.81 -12.30
CA LYS A 75 -21.35 9.38 -12.92
C LYS A 75 -20.21 9.17 -11.90
N SER A 76 -20.53 9.08 -10.62
CA SER A 76 -19.57 8.95 -9.52
C SER A 76 -18.47 10.03 -9.56
N ALA A 77 -18.89 11.29 -9.81
CA ALA A 77 -18.04 12.45 -9.81
C ALA A 77 -18.60 13.54 -8.91
N LEU A 78 -17.72 14.38 -8.36
CA LEU A 78 -18.11 15.54 -7.57
C LEU A 78 -18.45 16.72 -8.49
N PHE A 79 -19.55 17.39 -8.21
CA PHE A 79 -19.79 18.72 -8.78
C PHE A 79 -18.88 19.73 -8.08
N LEU A 80 -18.20 20.57 -8.85
CA LEU A 80 -17.33 21.61 -8.30
C LEU A 80 -17.88 22.99 -8.64
N PRO A 81 -18.41 23.73 -7.65
CA PRO A 81 -18.69 25.14 -7.80
C PRO A 81 -17.47 25.89 -8.32
N LYS A 82 -17.67 27.00 -9.01
CA LYS A 82 -16.59 27.76 -9.67
C LYS A 82 -15.42 28.07 -8.71
N GLU A 83 -15.72 28.46 -7.49
CA GLU A 83 -14.76 28.84 -6.46
C GLU A 83 -13.98 27.63 -5.89
N ALA A 84 -14.45 26.41 -6.15
CA ALA A 84 -13.76 25.14 -5.80
C ALA A 84 -12.98 24.54 -6.98
N GLN A 85 -13.07 25.11 -8.18
CA GLN A 85 -12.34 24.62 -9.33
C GLN A 85 -10.85 24.98 -9.21
N PHE A 86 -9.99 24.01 -9.50
CA PHE A 86 -8.55 24.18 -9.33
C PHE A 86 -7.98 25.32 -10.19
N ASP A 87 -8.41 25.45 -11.45
CA ASP A 87 -8.02 26.54 -12.34
C ASP A 87 -8.45 27.91 -11.81
N TYR A 88 -9.61 28.00 -11.14
CA TYR A 88 -10.04 29.24 -10.51
C TYR A 88 -9.04 29.69 -9.44
N LEU A 89 -8.62 28.80 -8.57
CA LEU A 89 -7.66 29.09 -7.50
C LEU A 89 -6.27 29.48 -8.05
N VAL A 90 -5.81 28.79 -9.09
CA VAL A 90 -4.52 29.08 -9.74
C VAL A 90 -4.51 30.47 -10.40
N ASN A 91 -5.64 30.91 -10.95
CA ASN A 91 -5.77 32.16 -11.67
C ASN A 91 -6.24 33.34 -10.81
N LEU A 92 -6.32 33.18 -9.50
CA LEU A 92 -6.62 34.29 -8.59
C LEU A 92 -5.54 35.37 -8.64
N PRO A 93 -5.90 36.67 -8.60
CA PRO A 93 -4.93 37.75 -8.65
C PRO A 93 -4.02 37.77 -7.42
N ASP A 94 -2.85 38.38 -7.52
CA ASP A 94 -1.91 38.50 -6.41
C ASP A 94 -2.50 39.29 -5.23
N ASN A 95 -3.27 40.32 -5.53
CA ASN A 95 -3.99 41.09 -4.53
C ASN A 95 -5.40 40.53 -4.33
N ILE A 96 -5.55 39.55 -3.45
CA ILE A 96 -6.81 38.86 -3.12
C ILE A 96 -7.84 39.86 -2.52
N VAL A 97 -7.38 40.77 -1.66
CA VAL A 97 -8.26 41.78 -1.03
C VAL A 97 -8.93 42.68 -2.07
N ALA A 98 -8.16 43.14 -3.07
CA ALA A 98 -8.71 43.97 -4.15
C ALA A 98 -9.69 43.23 -5.07
N ALA A 99 -9.65 41.90 -5.09
CA ALA A 99 -10.59 41.09 -5.87
C ALA A 99 -12.00 41.06 -5.26
N GLY A 100 -12.16 41.45 -4.00
CA GLY A 100 -13.46 41.53 -3.32
C GLY A 100 -14.20 40.18 -3.22
N LEU A 101 -13.46 39.08 -3.04
CA LEU A 101 -14.01 37.74 -3.01
C LEU A 101 -14.80 37.51 -1.72
N LYS A 102 -15.86 36.71 -1.82
CA LYS A 102 -16.70 36.31 -0.68
C LYS A 102 -16.66 34.78 -0.53
N SER A 103 -16.64 34.32 0.72
CA SER A 103 -16.87 32.92 1.04
C SER A 103 -18.33 32.52 0.81
N LYS A 104 -18.63 31.23 0.87
CA LYS A 104 -20.01 30.73 0.80
C LYS A 104 -20.93 31.34 1.86
N ASP A 105 -20.39 31.72 3.01
CA ASP A 105 -21.12 32.32 4.14
C ASP A 105 -21.15 33.85 4.08
N GLY A 106 -20.63 34.45 2.99
CA GLY A 106 -20.66 35.91 2.74
C GLY A 106 -19.53 36.69 3.42
N HIS A 107 -18.59 36.04 4.08
CA HIS A 107 -17.40 36.70 4.67
C HIS A 107 -16.40 37.12 3.60
N ASP A 108 -15.66 38.19 3.86
CA ASP A 108 -14.57 38.61 2.96
C ASP A 108 -13.41 37.61 2.98
N ILE A 109 -12.90 37.29 1.80
CA ILE A 109 -11.70 36.48 1.60
C ILE A 109 -10.51 37.41 1.40
N ASN A 110 -9.55 37.38 2.30
CA ASN A 110 -8.43 38.32 2.36
C ASN A 110 -7.06 37.70 2.00
N SER A 111 -7.00 36.37 1.86
CA SER A 111 -5.77 35.64 1.51
C SER A 111 -6.08 34.45 0.59
N LEU A 112 -5.04 33.96 -0.11
CA LEU A 112 -5.16 32.75 -0.90
C LEU A 112 -5.50 31.54 -0.03
N GLY A 113 -4.96 31.48 1.19
CA GLY A 113 -5.29 30.44 2.16
C GLY A 113 -6.79 30.41 2.53
N GLU A 114 -7.41 31.58 2.70
CA GLU A 114 -8.88 31.65 2.94
C GLU A 114 -9.68 31.22 1.71
N ALA A 115 -9.20 31.56 0.48
CA ALA A 115 -9.86 31.10 -0.74
C ALA A 115 -9.81 29.57 -0.88
N VAL A 116 -8.67 28.94 -0.56
CA VAL A 116 -8.54 27.48 -0.57
C VAL A 116 -9.39 26.84 0.54
N ASN A 117 -9.43 27.40 1.75
CA ASN A 117 -10.33 26.93 2.82
C ASN A 117 -11.79 26.95 2.37
N ASN A 118 -12.24 28.01 1.70
CA ASN A 118 -13.57 28.11 1.14
C ASN A 118 -13.81 27.04 0.04
N ALA A 119 -12.83 26.80 -0.83
CA ALA A 119 -12.91 25.75 -1.85
C ALA A 119 -13.09 24.36 -1.21
N MET A 120 -12.32 24.04 -0.18
CA MET A 120 -12.45 22.77 0.55
C MET A 120 -13.84 22.62 1.19
N GLN A 121 -14.37 23.69 1.76
CA GLN A 121 -15.72 23.67 2.32
C GLN A 121 -16.78 23.44 1.24
N LEU A 122 -16.67 24.09 0.10
CA LEU A 122 -17.58 23.90 -1.04
C LEU A 122 -17.56 22.47 -1.59
N VAL A 123 -16.41 21.83 -1.58
CA VAL A 123 -16.27 20.41 -1.96
C VAL A 123 -16.96 19.49 -0.96
N GLU A 124 -16.76 19.71 0.34
CA GLU A 124 -17.45 18.93 1.39
C GLU A 124 -18.97 19.02 1.27
N ASP A 125 -19.49 20.19 0.94
CA ASP A 125 -20.93 20.40 0.76
C ASP A 125 -21.55 19.58 -0.39
N GLN A 126 -20.71 19.03 -1.28
CA GLN A 126 -21.13 18.16 -2.39
C GLN A 126 -21.09 16.66 -2.06
N SER A 127 -20.55 16.27 -0.90
CA SER A 127 -20.37 14.86 -0.54
C SER A 127 -20.53 14.64 0.96
N GLU A 128 -21.55 13.87 1.34
CA GLU A 128 -21.78 13.49 2.74
C GLU A 128 -20.56 12.75 3.33
N GLN A 129 -19.89 11.92 2.52
CA GLN A 129 -18.70 11.17 2.92
C GLN A 129 -17.52 12.08 3.28
N LEU A 130 -17.44 13.28 2.69
CA LEU A 130 -16.32 14.21 2.90
C LEU A 130 -16.63 15.28 3.95
N THR A 131 -17.82 15.29 4.56
CA THR A 131 -18.18 16.29 5.56
C THR A 131 -17.22 16.27 6.75
N GLY A 132 -16.53 17.40 6.99
CA GLY A 132 -15.54 17.55 8.06
C GLY A 132 -14.20 16.85 7.81
N VAL A 133 -13.94 16.36 6.60
CA VAL A 133 -12.74 15.57 6.24
C VAL A 133 -11.61 16.45 5.72
N LEU A 134 -11.93 17.44 4.87
CA LEU A 134 -10.91 18.24 4.21
C LEU A 134 -10.33 19.31 5.15
N PRO A 135 -9.00 19.50 5.16
CA PRO A 135 -8.37 20.49 6.03
C PRO A 135 -8.75 21.91 5.63
N LYS A 136 -8.99 22.76 6.61
CA LYS A 136 -9.26 24.19 6.45
C LYS A 136 -8.20 25.04 7.17
N THR A 137 -6.94 24.61 7.01
CA THR A 137 -5.78 25.19 7.71
C THR A 137 -4.84 25.92 6.77
N TYR A 138 -5.28 26.27 5.54
CA TYR A 138 -4.41 26.83 4.53
C TYR A 138 -3.91 28.25 4.82
N THR A 139 -4.52 28.96 5.77
CA THR A 139 -4.02 30.25 6.27
C THR A 139 -2.68 30.15 7.02
N MET A 140 -2.22 28.94 7.35
CA MET A 140 -0.86 28.71 7.90
C MET A 140 0.24 28.81 6.83
N PHE A 141 -0.11 28.72 5.53
CA PHE A 141 0.79 28.87 4.41
C PHE A 141 0.88 30.35 4.01
N SER A 142 2.06 30.82 3.61
CA SER A 142 2.13 32.11 2.92
C SER A 142 1.47 32.01 1.53
N ASP A 143 0.91 33.10 1.05
CA ASP A 143 0.27 33.13 -0.27
C ASP A 143 1.25 32.72 -1.38
N ASP A 144 2.54 33.12 -1.29
CA ASP A 144 3.58 32.73 -2.25
C ASP A 144 3.80 31.20 -2.27
N LEU A 145 3.96 30.60 -1.10
CA LEU A 145 4.14 29.14 -0.98
C LEU A 145 2.93 28.38 -1.54
N LEU A 146 1.74 28.83 -1.18
CA LEU A 146 0.51 28.18 -1.64
C LEU A 146 0.31 28.35 -3.16
N ARG A 147 0.67 29.49 -3.71
CA ARG A 147 0.63 29.77 -5.14
C ARG A 147 1.58 28.85 -5.93
N GLU A 148 2.79 28.63 -5.42
CA GLU A 148 3.73 27.70 -6.05
C GLU A 148 3.25 26.26 -5.97
N LEU A 149 2.68 25.81 -4.85
CA LEU A 149 2.07 24.47 -4.74
C LEU A 149 0.93 24.28 -5.76
N LEU A 150 0.04 25.27 -5.88
CA LEU A 150 -1.04 25.23 -6.87
C LEU A 150 -0.49 25.16 -8.30
N ARG A 151 0.61 25.86 -8.61
CA ARG A 151 1.27 25.81 -9.94
C ARG A 151 1.91 24.44 -10.21
N ILE A 152 2.60 23.85 -9.24
CA ILE A 152 3.22 22.53 -9.37
C ILE A 152 2.15 21.50 -9.71
N PHE A 153 1.02 21.51 -9.00
CA PHE A 153 -0.06 20.54 -9.22
C PHE A 153 -0.93 20.87 -10.45
N ASN A 154 -0.86 22.09 -11.00
CA ASN A 154 -1.54 22.45 -12.25
C ASN A 154 -0.70 22.07 -13.49
N ASN A 155 0.01 20.96 -13.42
CA ASN A 155 0.81 20.45 -14.53
C ASN A 155 -0.10 19.84 -15.60
N LYS A 156 0.01 20.33 -16.86
CA LYS A 156 -0.79 19.83 -18.00
C LYS A 156 -0.54 18.36 -18.30
N THR A 157 0.64 17.85 -17.99
CA THR A 157 0.99 16.43 -18.14
C THR A 157 0.04 15.53 -17.33
N ILE A 158 -0.46 16.02 -16.20
CA ILE A 158 -1.45 15.32 -15.37
C ILE A 158 -2.77 15.12 -16.12
N ASP A 159 -3.21 16.11 -16.90
CA ASP A 159 -4.46 16.07 -17.67
C ASP A 159 -4.37 15.16 -18.90
N GLU A 160 -3.17 15.07 -19.52
CA GLU A 160 -2.96 14.30 -20.75
C GLU A 160 -2.93 12.78 -20.52
N VAL A 161 -2.69 12.34 -19.30
CA VAL A 161 -2.42 10.93 -18.97
C VAL A 161 -3.65 10.18 -18.43
N GLY A 162 -4.73 10.89 -18.07
CA GLY A 162 -6.01 10.30 -17.63
C GLY A 162 -6.15 10.13 -16.10
N GLY A 163 -7.38 9.95 -15.64
CA GLY A 163 -7.75 10.02 -14.21
C GLY A 163 -7.08 9.02 -13.27
N ASP A 164 -6.63 7.87 -13.78
CA ASP A 164 -5.98 6.83 -12.97
C ASP A 164 -4.60 7.23 -12.43
N ILE A 165 -3.94 8.16 -13.10
CA ILE A 165 -2.57 8.59 -12.74
C ILE A 165 -2.55 9.54 -11.55
N ILE A 166 -3.57 10.36 -11.38
CA ILE A 166 -3.62 11.25 -10.21
C ILE A 166 -3.81 10.42 -8.93
N GLY A 167 -4.58 9.34 -8.98
CA GLY A 167 -4.67 8.37 -7.90
C GLY A 167 -3.29 7.79 -7.53
N ARG A 168 -2.49 7.43 -8.53
CA ARG A 168 -1.11 6.96 -8.33
C ARG A 168 -0.19 8.03 -7.75
N ILE A 169 -0.29 9.28 -8.23
CA ILE A 169 0.46 10.41 -7.66
C ILE A 169 0.06 10.62 -6.20
N TYR A 170 -1.23 10.56 -5.89
CA TYR A 170 -1.74 10.67 -4.53
C TYR A 170 -1.15 9.57 -3.63
N GLU A 171 -1.21 8.30 -4.03
CA GLU A 171 -0.61 7.18 -3.30
C GLU A 171 0.91 7.35 -3.13
N TYR A 172 1.61 7.85 -4.17
CA TYR A 172 3.05 8.11 -4.10
C TYR A 172 3.37 9.17 -3.03
N PHE A 173 2.64 10.30 -3.03
CA PHE A 173 2.78 11.33 -2.01
C PHE A 173 2.45 10.79 -0.62
N LEU A 174 1.38 10.02 -0.50
CA LEU A 174 0.97 9.38 0.73
C LEU A 174 2.10 8.49 1.28
N SER A 175 2.73 7.67 0.43
CA SER A 175 3.86 6.82 0.83
C SER A 175 5.12 7.61 1.25
N LYS A 176 5.39 8.73 0.59
CA LYS A 176 6.52 9.62 0.92
C LYS A 176 6.29 10.34 2.25
N PHE A 177 5.08 10.87 2.47
CA PHE A 177 4.70 11.45 3.75
C PHE A 177 4.70 10.42 4.87
N ALA A 178 4.27 9.18 4.60
CA ALA A 178 4.36 8.08 5.55
C ALA A 178 5.78 7.93 6.11
N ARG A 179 6.79 7.93 5.23
CA ARG A 179 8.20 7.86 5.64
C ARG A 179 8.65 9.09 6.43
N ALA A 180 8.15 10.28 6.08
CA ALA A 180 8.54 11.53 6.70
C ALA A 180 7.88 11.77 8.08
N VAL A 181 6.66 11.26 8.27
CA VAL A 181 5.81 11.48 9.44
C VAL A 181 5.89 10.32 10.44
N ALA A 182 6.39 9.17 10.03
CA ALA A 182 6.42 7.95 10.85
C ALA A 182 7.35 8.03 12.08
N SER A 183 8.19 9.05 12.19
CA SER A 183 8.91 9.38 13.43
C SER A 183 8.01 10.07 14.46
N ASP A 184 6.84 10.54 14.07
CA ASP A 184 5.86 11.20 14.92
C ASP A 184 4.73 10.21 15.26
N ASP A 185 4.43 10.06 16.53
CA ASP A 185 3.54 9.04 17.10
C ASP A 185 2.21 8.86 16.37
N GLY A 186 1.98 7.65 15.84
CA GLY A 186 0.63 7.13 15.56
C GLY A 186 0.17 7.13 14.09
N VAL A 187 0.97 7.52 13.11
CA VAL A 187 0.59 7.41 11.69
C VAL A 187 1.30 6.21 11.05
N PHE A 188 0.58 5.10 10.91
CA PHE A 188 1.09 3.89 10.27
C PHE A 188 0.47 3.69 8.89
N PHE A 189 1.32 3.49 7.88
CA PHE A 189 0.90 3.14 6.54
C PHE A 189 1.29 1.70 6.24
N THR A 190 0.34 0.91 5.82
CA THR A 190 0.64 -0.45 5.38
C THR A 190 1.26 -0.43 4.00
N PRO A 191 2.44 -1.02 3.80
CA PRO A 191 3.09 -1.09 2.50
C PRO A 191 2.21 -1.76 1.45
N LYS A 192 2.18 -1.16 0.26
CA LYS A 192 1.27 -1.58 -0.83
C LYS A 192 1.45 -3.05 -1.22
N SER A 193 2.67 -3.56 -1.23
CA SER A 193 2.96 -4.95 -1.57
C SER A 193 2.33 -5.94 -0.57
N LEU A 194 2.35 -5.63 0.74
CA LEU A 194 1.69 -6.44 1.76
C LEU A 194 0.16 -6.45 1.57
N VAL A 195 -0.44 -5.28 1.32
CA VAL A 195 -1.89 -5.19 1.07
C VAL A 195 -2.29 -5.95 -0.18
N LYS A 196 -1.54 -5.82 -1.28
CA LYS A 196 -1.77 -6.60 -2.51
C LYS A 196 -1.69 -8.10 -2.26
N MET A 197 -0.73 -8.57 -1.46
CA MET A 197 -0.65 -9.99 -1.11
C MET A 197 -1.90 -10.46 -0.36
N LEU A 198 -2.41 -9.68 0.60
CA LEU A 198 -3.65 -9.99 1.30
C LEU A 198 -4.83 -10.07 0.32
N VAL A 199 -5.00 -9.09 -0.53
CA VAL A 199 -6.09 -9.02 -1.53
C VAL A 199 -5.99 -10.18 -2.52
N ASN A 200 -4.79 -10.50 -3.03
CA ASN A 200 -4.57 -11.56 -4.00
C ASN A 200 -4.91 -12.95 -3.43
N VAL A 201 -4.65 -13.19 -2.15
CA VAL A 201 -5.01 -14.48 -1.50
C VAL A 201 -6.48 -14.56 -1.17
N LEU A 202 -7.10 -13.44 -0.74
CA LEU A 202 -8.52 -13.38 -0.40
C LEU A 202 -9.43 -13.34 -1.64
N GLU A 203 -8.99 -12.77 -2.74
CA GLU A 203 -9.75 -12.62 -4.00
C GLU A 203 -11.18 -12.07 -3.76
N PRO A 204 -11.34 -10.88 -3.15
CA PRO A 204 -12.64 -10.33 -2.85
C PRO A 204 -13.44 -10.08 -4.14
N LYS A 205 -14.73 -10.45 -4.14
CA LYS A 205 -15.62 -10.28 -5.31
C LYS A 205 -16.84 -9.44 -4.97
N GLN A 206 -17.52 -9.78 -3.89
CA GLN A 206 -18.75 -9.10 -3.43
C GLN A 206 -18.96 -9.33 -1.94
N GLY A 207 -19.63 -8.41 -1.27
CA GLY A 207 -20.06 -8.54 0.12
C GLY A 207 -19.58 -7.42 1.03
N VAL A 208 -19.66 -7.67 2.32
CA VAL A 208 -19.29 -6.75 3.39
C VAL A 208 -17.83 -6.95 3.75
N MET A 209 -17.05 -5.87 3.65
CA MET A 209 -15.65 -5.82 4.07
C MET A 209 -15.47 -4.89 5.25
N LEU A 210 -14.80 -5.37 6.30
CA LEU A 210 -14.43 -4.59 7.47
C LEU A 210 -12.90 -4.51 7.62
N ASP A 211 -12.41 -3.30 7.88
CA ASP A 211 -11.10 -3.06 8.46
C ASP A 211 -11.27 -2.34 9.81
N PRO A 212 -11.10 -3.04 10.94
CA PRO A 212 -11.32 -2.46 12.27
C PRO A 212 -10.13 -1.65 12.81
N ALA A 213 -9.09 -1.42 11.99
CA ALA A 213 -7.93 -0.57 12.26
C ALA A 213 -7.45 0.06 10.95
N CYS A 214 -8.37 0.77 10.24
CA CYS A 214 -8.23 1.02 8.81
C CYS A 214 -7.14 2.04 8.43
N GLY A 215 -6.58 2.78 9.38
CA GLY A 215 -5.51 3.74 9.09
C GLY A 215 -5.87 4.68 7.95
N SER A 216 -5.03 4.75 6.92
CA SER A 216 -5.27 5.55 5.70
C SER A 216 -6.12 4.86 4.62
N GLY A 217 -6.74 3.72 4.91
CA GLY A 217 -7.67 3.04 3.99
C GLY A 217 -7.02 2.21 2.88
N GLY A 218 -5.74 1.87 3.00
CA GLY A 218 -5.04 1.11 1.97
C GLY A 218 -5.69 -0.23 1.62
N MET A 219 -6.30 -0.92 2.61
CA MET A 219 -7.02 -2.18 2.40
C MET A 219 -8.23 -1.99 1.48
N PHE A 220 -9.02 -0.92 1.68
CA PHE A 220 -10.18 -0.62 0.86
C PHE A 220 -9.79 -0.27 -0.57
N VAL A 221 -8.77 0.56 -0.75
CA VAL A 221 -8.30 0.99 -2.07
C VAL A 221 -7.81 -0.21 -2.88
N GLN A 222 -6.92 -1.03 -2.34
CA GLN A 222 -6.43 -2.19 -3.08
C GLN A 222 -7.52 -3.25 -3.35
N THR A 223 -8.49 -3.40 -2.44
CA THR A 223 -9.68 -4.24 -2.68
C THR A 223 -10.54 -3.68 -3.80
N GLY A 224 -10.80 -2.38 -3.79
CA GLY A 224 -11.55 -1.71 -4.85
C GLY A 224 -10.89 -1.84 -6.21
N ASP A 225 -9.57 -1.62 -6.28
CA ASP A 225 -8.78 -1.79 -7.50
C ASP A 225 -8.84 -3.24 -8.01
N PHE A 226 -8.70 -4.23 -7.12
CA PHE A 226 -8.78 -5.63 -7.48
C PHE A 226 -10.16 -6.00 -8.08
N VAL A 227 -11.24 -5.58 -7.44
CA VAL A 227 -12.62 -5.83 -7.93
C VAL A 227 -12.83 -5.17 -9.29
N ASN A 228 -12.40 -3.91 -9.46
CA ASN A 228 -12.54 -3.17 -10.72
C ASN A 228 -11.70 -3.78 -11.85
N GLN A 229 -10.46 -4.21 -11.58
CA GLN A 229 -9.58 -4.87 -12.56
C GLN A 229 -10.13 -6.21 -13.03
N ASN A 230 -10.95 -6.88 -12.20
CA ASN A 230 -11.66 -8.10 -12.58
C ASN A 230 -13.00 -7.84 -13.31
N GLY A 231 -13.21 -6.63 -13.83
CA GLY A 231 -14.36 -6.26 -14.66
C GLY A 231 -15.65 -6.03 -13.87
N MET A 232 -15.58 -5.90 -12.55
CA MET A 232 -16.71 -5.59 -11.67
C MET A 232 -16.67 -4.12 -11.26
N ASN A 233 -17.69 -3.65 -10.56
CA ASN A 233 -17.72 -2.30 -9.97
C ASN A 233 -17.70 -2.42 -8.46
N ALA A 234 -16.61 -1.95 -7.83
CA ALA A 234 -16.41 -2.07 -6.38
C ALA A 234 -17.55 -1.44 -5.56
N ASN A 235 -18.08 -0.29 -5.98
CA ASN A 235 -19.17 0.38 -5.25
C ASN A 235 -20.53 -0.34 -5.33
N THR A 236 -20.73 -1.22 -6.29
CA THR A 236 -21.96 -2.02 -6.41
C THR A 236 -21.79 -3.41 -5.81
N GLN A 237 -20.58 -3.94 -5.79
CA GLN A 237 -20.31 -5.29 -5.29
C GLN A 237 -19.89 -5.30 -3.83
N MET A 238 -19.16 -4.29 -3.37
CA MET A 238 -18.59 -4.23 -2.03
C MET A 238 -19.28 -3.18 -1.16
N THR A 239 -19.38 -3.47 0.13
CA THR A 239 -19.73 -2.47 1.15
C THR A 239 -18.58 -2.38 2.14
N PHE A 240 -17.92 -1.22 2.18
CA PHE A 240 -16.75 -0.99 3.01
C PHE A 240 -17.11 -0.35 4.34
N PHE A 241 -16.60 -0.94 5.43
CA PHE A 241 -16.71 -0.42 6.78
C PHE A 241 -15.32 -0.33 7.42
N GLY A 242 -15.04 0.79 8.08
CA GLY A 242 -13.78 1.01 8.79
C GLY A 242 -13.97 1.58 10.18
N GLN A 243 -13.07 1.19 11.10
CA GLN A 243 -12.91 1.82 12.40
C GLN A 243 -11.47 2.33 12.52
N GLU A 244 -11.31 3.59 12.93
CA GLU A 244 -9.99 4.19 13.16
C GLU A 244 -10.05 5.12 14.38
N LYS A 245 -9.24 4.81 15.39
CA LYS A 245 -9.22 5.58 16.62
C LYS A 245 -8.71 7.01 16.43
N VAL A 246 -7.75 7.21 15.51
CA VAL A 246 -7.10 8.50 15.25
C VAL A 246 -7.86 9.23 14.15
N GLU A 247 -8.51 10.34 14.47
CA GLU A 247 -9.31 11.12 13.51
C GLU A 247 -8.53 11.55 12.27
N TYR A 248 -7.27 11.94 12.44
CA TYR A 248 -6.38 12.30 11.34
C TYR A 248 -6.24 11.14 10.31
N ASN A 249 -6.06 9.91 10.76
CA ASN A 249 -5.97 8.75 9.90
C ASN A 249 -7.31 8.45 9.20
N ALA A 250 -8.43 8.62 9.90
CA ALA A 250 -9.76 8.45 9.32
C ALA A 250 -10.04 9.49 8.22
N GLN A 251 -9.59 10.73 8.38
CA GLN A 251 -9.67 11.75 7.33
C GLN A 251 -8.82 11.36 6.11
N LEU A 252 -7.58 10.86 6.32
CA LEU A 252 -6.76 10.31 5.24
C LEU A 252 -7.45 9.14 4.54
N CYS A 253 -8.08 8.24 5.28
CA CYS A 253 -8.84 7.11 4.75
C CYS A 253 -9.95 7.59 3.81
N LEU A 254 -10.78 8.52 4.26
CA LEU A 254 -11.91 9.03 3.49
C LEU A 254 -11.47 9.79 2.23
N MET A 255 -10.40 10.59 2.32
CA MET A 255 -9.80 11.22 1.13
C MET A 255 -9.23 10.19 0.16
N ASN A 256 -8.50 9.18 0.65
CA ASN A 256 -7.92 8.13 -0.17
C ASN A 256 -9.01 7.33 -0.91
N MET A 257 -10.06 6.94 -0.19
CA MET A 257 -11.22 6.28 -0.82
C MET A 257 -11.87 7.17 -1.88
N ALA A 258 -12.04 8.45 -1.61
CA ALA A 258 -12.65 9.39 -2.57
C ALA A 258 -11.80 9.59 -3.83
N VAL A 259 -10.45 9.64 -3.70
CA VAL A 259 -9.53 9.67 -4.86
C VAL A 259 -9.71 8.43 -5.75
N HIS A 260 -9.94 7.26 -5.15
CA HIS A 260 -10.18 6.01 -5.88
C HIS A 260 -11.66 5.78 -6.24
N GLY A 261 -12.51 6.79 -6.00
CA GLY A 261 -13.93 6.73 -6.32
C GLY A 261 -14.71 5.68 -5.51
N LEU A 262 -14.23 5.35 -4.30
CA LEU A 262 -14.83 4.37 -3.41
C LEU A 262 -15.71 5.03 -2.35
N ASN A 263 -16.82 4.38 -2.03
CA ASN A 263 -17.70 4.76 -0.94
C ASN A 263 -17.54 3.80 0.24
N GLY A 264 -17.56 4.33 1.46
CA GLY A 264 -17.45 3.52 2.67
C GLY A 264 -17.93 4.28 3.90
N LYS A 265 -18.19 3.53 4.98
CA LYS A 265 -18.58 4.08 6.28
C LYS A 265 -17.41 3.94 7.25
N ILE A 266 -16.80 5.05 7.60
CA ILE A 266 -15.67 5.11 8.51
C ILE A 266 -16.12 5.82 9.80
N ILE A 267 -15.91 5.14 10.93
CA ILE A 267 -16.13 5.74 12.27
C ILE A 267 -14.76 6.00 12.88
N SER A 268 -14.61 7.16 13.52
CA SER A 268 -13.36 7.60 14.15
C SER A 268 -13.53 7.96 15.62
N GLY A 269 -12.41 8.15 16.33
CA GLY A 269 -12.38 8.54 17.72
C GLY A 269 -12.56 7.39 18.72
N ASP A 270 -12.99 7.72 19.95
CA ASP A 270 -13.08 6.73 21.03
C ASP A 270 -14.12 5.63 20.75
N GLU A 271 -15.20 5.94 20.06
CA GLU A 271 -16.23 4.96 19.66
C GLU A 271 -15.71 3.96 18.62
N ALA A 272 -14.66 4.32 17.89
CA ALA A 272 -13.98 3.46 16.93
C ALA A 272 -12.86 2.61 17.57
N ASN A 273 -12.68 2.67 18.90
CA ASN A 273 -11.70 1.82 19.56
C ASN A 273 -12.14 0.35 19.51
N SER A 274 -11.60 -0.38 18.55
CA SER A 274 -11.99 -1.76 18.24
C SER A 274 -11.73 -2.76 19.37
N PHE A 275 -10.90 -2.42 20.35
CA PHE A 275 -10.76 -3.27 21.54
C PHE A 275 -12.06 -3.33 22.36
N TYR A 276 -12.86 -2.27 22.32
CA TYR A 276 -14.04 -2.12 23.18
C TYR A 276 -15.35 -2.02 22.41
N HIS A 277 -15.30 -1.67 21.13
CA HIS A 277 -16.49 -1.37 20.34
C HIS A 277 -16.53 -2.13 19.01
N ASP A 278 -17.69 -2.65 18.66
CA ASP A 278 -18.11 -3.02 17.31
C ASP A 278 -19.01 -1.89 16.79
N ALA A 279 -18.38 -0.81 16.33
CA ALA A 279 -19.07 0.44 16.02
C ALA A 279 -20.10 0.31 14.88
N HIS A 280 -19.93 -0.72 14.03
CA HIS A 280 -20.84 -1.00 12.92
C HIS A 280 -21.79 -2.17 13.19
N ASN A 281 -21.70 -2.84 14.34
CA ASN A 281 -22.47 -4.04 14.68
C ASN A 281 -22.32 -5.16 13.65
N LEU A 282 -21.09 -5.47 13.26
CA LEU A 282 -20.74 -6.41 12.20
C LEU A 282 -20.22 -7.77 12.69
N ALA A 283 -20.20 -8.04 13.98
CA ALA A 283 -19.82 -9.36 14.50
C ALA A 283 -20.65 -10.47 13.84
N GLY A 284 -19.97 -11.44 13.21
CA GLY A 284 -20.57 -12.56 12.48
C GLY A 284 -21.20 -12.22 11.12
N LYS A 285 -20.94 -11.03 10.55
CA LYS A 285 -21.62 -10.57 9.32
C LYS A 285 -20.70 -10.24 8.17
N CYS A 286 -19.37 -10.25 8.37
CA CYS A 286 -18.42 -9.86 7.32
C CYS A 286 -18.10 -11.02 6.39
N ASP A 287 -18.14 -10.74 5.09
CA ASP A 287 -17.60 -11.63 4.06
C ASP A 287 -16.08 -11.55 4.02
N TYR A 288 -15.53 -10.35 4.29
CA TYR A 288 -14.09 -10.11 4.34
C TYR A 288 -13.70 -9.26 5.55
N VAL A 289 -12.62 -9.66 6.22
CA VAL A 289 -11.93 -8.84 7.21
C VAL A 289 -10.49 -8.70 6.79
N MET A 290 -10.03 -7.47 6.60
CA MET A 290 -8.63 -7.19 6.25
C MET A 290 -8.10 -6.10 7.18
N ALA A 291 -6.90 -6.30 7.73
CA ALA A 291 -6.33 -5.32 8.64
C ALA A 291 -4.80 -5.40 8.74
N ASN A 292 -4.19 -4.29 9.10
CA ASN A 292 -2.85 -4.23 9.68
C ASN A 292 -2.96 -3.51 11.03
N PRO A 293 -3.34 -4.21 12.11
CA PRO A 293 -3.55 -3.59 13.41
C PRO A 293 -2.21 -3.18 14.06
N PRO A 294 -2.22 -2.28 15.05
CA PRO A 294 -1.02 -2.01 15.83
C PRO A 294 -0.58 -3.26 16.61
N PHE A 295 0.73 -3.59 16.48
CA PHE A 295 1.31 -4.79 17.09
C PHE A 295 1.67 -4.56 18.56
N ASN A 296 1.57 -5.63 19.36
CA ASN A 296 2.05 -5.70 20.73
C ASN A 296 1.49 -4.60 21.66
N VAL A 297 0.27 -4.13 21.41
CA VAL A 297 -0.40 -3.16 22.28
C VAL A 297 -0.60 -3.76 23.66
N ASP A 298 -0.21 -3.03 24.69
CA ASP A 298 -0.37 -3.41 26.09
C ASP A 298 -1.51 -2.61 26.77
N LYS A 299 -1.80 -2.92 28.02
CA LYS A 299 -2.71 -2.18 28.90
C LYS A 299 -4.17 -2.10 28.40
N VAL A 300 -4.59 -3.06 27.60
CA VAL A 300 -6.00 -3.17 27.21
C VAL A 300 -6.80 -3.71 28.40
N LYS A 301 -7.87 -3.01 28.80
CA LYS A 301 -8.73 -3.38 29.94
C LYS A 301 -9.45 -4.70 29.65
N SER A 302 -9.12 -5.75 30.41
CA SER A 302 -9.62 -7.10 30.14
C SER A 302 -11.14 -7.23 30.33
N GLU A 303 -11.72 -6.51 31.31
CA GLU A 303 -13.15 -6.49 31.55
C GLU A 303 -13.92 -5.87 30.37
N SER A 304 -13.45 -4.71 29.88
CA SER A 304 -14.08 -4.03 28.74
C SER A 304 -13.93 -4.85 27.45
N ALA A 305 -12.77 -5.47 27.23
CA ALA A 305 -12.54 -6.34 26.07
C ALA A 305 -13.44 -7.60 26.12
N SER A 306 -13.64 -8.16 27.32
CA SER A 306 -14.57 -9.29 27.50
C SER A 306 -16.03 -8.89 27.28
N ALA A 307 -16.44 -7.72 27.77
CA ALA A 307 -17.78 -7.17 27.57
C ALA A 307 -18.09 -6.88 26.10
N ALA A 308 -17.07 -6.57 25.29
CA ALA A 308 -17.20 -6.39 23.84
C ALA A 308 -17.59 -7.68 23.07
N GLY A 309 -17.52 -8.86 23.71
CA GLY A 309 -18.18 -10.08 23.26
C GLY A 309 -17.58 -10.81 22.05
N ARG A 310 -16.43 -10.40 21.51
CA ARG A 310 -15.81 -10.93 20.28
C ARG A 310 -14.60 -11.85 20.55
N LEU A 311 -14.68 -12.68 21.58
CA LEU A 311 -13.60 -13.57 22.04
C LEU A 311 -14.02 -15.06 21.99
N PRO A 312 -14.23 -15.64 20.80
CA PRO A 312 -14.73 -17.01 20.67
C PRO A 312 -13.78 -18.04 21.28
N PHE A 313 -12.49 -17.74 21.36
CA PHE A 313 -11.46 -18.65 21.86
C PHE A 313 -11.03 -18.37 23.30
N GLY A 314 -11.55 -17.29 23.89
CA GLY A 314 -11.23 -16.83 25.24
C GLY A 314 -10.31 -15.63 25.27
N LEU A 315 -10.01 -15.17 26.48
CA LEU A 315 -9.18 -13.98 26.73
C LEU A 315 -7.70 -14.35 26.75
N PRO A 316 -6.80 -13.58 26.09
CA PRO A 316 -5.36 -13.78 26.21
C PRO A 316 -4.85 -13.48 27.63
N GLY A 317 -3.54 -13.62 27.84
CA GLY A 317 -2.92 -13.45 29.14
C GLY A 317 -3.22 -12.09 29.79
N VAL A 318 -3.75 -12.12 31.02
CA VAL A 318 -4.13 -10.92 31.80
C VAL A 318 -3.21 -10.80 33.02
N ASN A 319 -2.73 -9.60 33.28
CA ASN A 319 -2.00 -9.27 34.49
C ASN A 319 -2.95 -9.36 35.72
N ALA A 320 -2.61 -10.19 36.69
CA ALA A 320 -3.46 -10.44 37.86
C ALA A 320 -3.71 -9.18 38.72
N LYS A 321 -2.77 -8.23 38.74
CA LYS A 321 -2.84 -7.01 39.55
C LYS A 321 -3.58 -5.87 38.83
N THR A 322 -3.16 -5.57 37.58
CA THR A 322 -3.72 -4.44 36.83
C THR A 322 -5.03 -4.77 36.12
N LYS A 323 -5.35 -6.07 35.96
CA LYS A 323 -6.51 -6.54 35.16
C LYS A 323 -6.45 -6.10 33.71
N GLU A 324 -5.26 -5.96 33.17
CA GLU A 324 -4.99 -5.55 31.79
C GLU A 324 -4.39 -6.70 31.00
N VAL A 325 -4.71 -6.77 29.71
CA VAL A 325 -4.08 -7.67 28.75
C VAL A 325 -2.67 -7.18 28.48
N GLY A 326 -1.68 -8.05 28.66
CA GLY A 326 -0.27 -7.68 28.49
C GLY A 326 0.18 -7.57 27.03
N ASN A 327 -0.51 -8.25 26.12
CA ASN A 327 -0.29 -8.18 24.67
C ASN A 327 -1.60 -8.45 23.94
N ALA A 328 -2.01 -7.51 23.11
CA ALA A 328 -3.31 -7.53 22.43
C ALA A 328 -3.33 -8.27 21.08
N ASN A 329 -2.22 -8.88 20.64
CA ASN A 329 -2.19 -9.56 19.33
C ASN A 329 -3.30 -10.60 19.21
N TYR A 330 -3.55 -11.40 20.25
CA TYR A 330 -4.61 -12.41 20.25
C TYR A 330 -6.02 -11.86 20.52
N LEU A 331 -6.17 -10.60 20.95
CA LEU A 331 -7.46 -9.90 20.86
C LEU A 331 -7.79 -9.64 19.40
N TRP A 332 -6.85 -9.06 18.64
CA TRP A 332 -7.02 -8.82 17.20
C TRP A 332 -7.35 -10.08 16.43
N ILE A 333 -6.56 -11.13 16.59
CA ILE A 333 -6.76 -12.43 15.94
C ILE A 333 -8.17 -12.97 16.22
N SER A 334 -8.61 -12.92 17.49
CA SER A 334 -9.96 -13.37 17.90
C SER A 334 -11.05 -12.50 17.31
N TYR A 335 -10.87 -11.18 17.27
CA TYR A 335 -11.84 -10.25 16.71
C TYR A 335 -12.02 -10.43 15.20
N PHE A 336 -10.92 -10.58 14.46
CA PHE A 336 -10.99 -10.82 13.01
C PHE A 336 -11.77 -12.08 12.70
N TYR A 337 -11.56 -13.16 13.45
CA TYR A 337 -12.36 -14.36 13.31
C TYR A 337 -13.82 -14.15 13.70
N ALA A 338 -14.09 -13.45 14.80
CA ALA A 338 -15.44 -13.21 15.30
C ALA A 338 -16.30 -12.33 14.38
N TYR A 339 -15.70 -11.47 13.57
CA TYR A 339 -16.41 -10.67 12.59
C TYR A 339 -16.89 -11.47 11.37
N LEU A 340 -16.24 -12.60 11.03
CA LEU A 340 -16.57 -13.39 9.86
C LEU A 340 -17.94 -14.05 9.96
N ASN A 341 -18.71 -14.00 8.89
CA ASN A 341 -19.88 -14.85 8.69
C ASN A 341 -19.46 -16.31 8.38
N ASP A 342 -20.42 -17.23 8.16
CA ASP A 342 -20.16 -18.65 8.02
C ASP A 342 -19.34 -19.06 6.77
N HIS A 343 -19.13 -18.15 5.85
CA HIS A 343 -18.32 -18.34 4.63
C HIS A 343 -17.29 -17.20 4.43
N GLY A 344 -17.09 -16.41 5.47
CA GLY A 344 -16.20 -15.26 5.41
C GLY A 344 -14.73 -15.64 5.42
N ARG A 345 -13.92 -14.74 4.89
CA ARG A 345 -12.46 -14.83 4.82
C ARG A 345 -11.80 -13.66 5.52
N ALA A 346 -10.70 -13.90 6.23
CA ALA A 346 -9.87 -12.85 6.78
C ALA A 346 -8.45 -12.94 6.26
N GLY A 347 -7.82 -11.77 6.06
CA GLY A 347 -6.39 -11.66 5.75
C GLY A 347 -5.80 -10.46 6.47
N PHE A 348 -4.78 -10.67 7.28
CA PHE A 348 -4.23 -9.59 8.09
C PHE A 348 -2.74 -9.75 8.36
N VAL A 349 -2.11 -8.61 8.66
CA VAL A 349 -0.71 -8.55 9.06
C VAL A 349 -0.60 -8.68 10.56
N MET A 350 0.39 -9.45 11.05
CA MET A 350 0.64 -9.61 12.48
C MET A 350 2.14 -9.71 12.76
N ALA A 351 2.55 -9.30 13.95
CA ALA A 351 3.93 -9.49 14.42
C ALA A 351 4.32 -10.98 14.33
N SER A 352 5.52 -11.27 13.84
CA SER A 352 6.01 -12.66 13.72
C SER A 352 5.95 -13.43 15.04
N SER A 353 6.15 -12.74 16.19
CA SER A 353 6.07 -13.36 17.52
C SER A 353 4.70 -13.96 17.85
N ALA A 354 3.63 -13.52 17.19
CA ALA A 354 2.29 -14.07 17.42
C ALA A 354 2.14 -15.51 16.92
N THR A 355 2.96 -15.95 15.97
CA THR A 355 2.87 -17.30 15.39
C THR A 355 3.28 -18.41 16.36
N ASP A 356 4.02 -18.06 17.41
CA ASP A 356 4.54 -19.04 18.39
C ASP A 356 4.47 -18.56 19.85
N SER A 357 3.58 -17.63 20.17
CA SER A 357 3.36 -17.15 21.54
C SER A 357 2.95 -18.29 22.47
N ALA A 358 3.46 -18.27 23.70
CA ALA A 358 3.23 -19.30 24.72
C ALA A 358 1.97 -19.03 25.59
N ASN A 359 1.72 -19.89 26.56
CA ASN A 359 0.69 -19.75 27.58
C ASN A 359 -0.74 -19.60 27.01
N LYS A 360 -1.49 -18.60 27.49
CA LYS A 360 -2.90 -18.37 27.07
C LYS A 360 -3.05 -18.06 25.58
N ASP A 361 -2.08 -17.46 24.97
CA ASP A 361 -2.07 -17.19 23.54
C ASP A 361 -1.93 -18.50 22.75
N ARG A 362 -1.13 -19.43 23.23
CA ARG A 362 -1.05 -20.80 22.69
C ARG A 362 -2.39 -21.53 22.81
N ASP A 363 -3.10 -21.43 23.95
CA ASP A 363 -4.41 -22.07 24.15
C ASP A 363 -5.47 -21.51 23.16
N ILE A 364 -5.42 -20.20 22.86
CA ILE A 364 -6.29 -19.56 21.87
C ILE A 364 -5.93 -20.07 20.47
N ARG A 365 -4.65 -20.15 20.14
CA ARG A 365 -4.16 -20.62 18.84
C ARG A 365 -4.54 -22.09 18.60
N GLU A 366 -4.43 -22.95 19.62
CA GLU A 366 -4.92 -24.33 19.54
C GLU A 366 -6.40 -24.38 19.16
N LYS A 367 -7.26 -23.63 19.87
CA LYS A 367 -8.70 -23.61 19.57
C LYS A 367 -8.98 -23.10 18.16
N LEU A 368 -8.26 -22.07 17.72
CA LEU A 368 -8.38 -21.52 16.39
C LEU A 368 -7.97 -22.55 15.33
N VAL A 369 -6.82 -23.21 15.46
CA VAL A 369 -6.35 -24.22 14.51
C VAL A 369 -7.34 -25.40 14.43
N ARG A 370 -7.90 -25.83 15.57
CA ARG A 370 -8.89 -26.91 15.63
C ARG A 370 -10.23 -26.59 14.95
N THR A 371 -10.52 -25.34 14.61
CA THR A 371 -11.70 -25.01 13.76
C THR A 371 -11.55 -25.53 12.33
N GLY A 372 -10.32 -25.71 11.86
CA GLY A 372 -10.01 -25.99 10.46
C GLY A 372 -10.07 -24.77 9.54
N ASP A 373 -10.26 -23.57 10.09
CA ASP A 373 -10.49 -22.34 9.31
C ASP A 373 -9.19 -21.53 9.08
N VAL A 374 -8.07 -21.90 9.73
CA VAL A 374 -6.76 -21.34 9.35
C VAL A 374 -6.37 -21.89 7.97
N ASP A 375 -6.15 -21.01 7.00
CA ASP A 375 -5.97 -21.40 5.60
C ASP A 375 -4.51 -21.31 5.14
N VAL A 376 -3.94 -20.10 5.21
CA VAL A 376 -2.57 -19.81 4.75
C VAL A 376 -1.82 -19.00 5.80
N MET A 377 -0.55 -19.30 5.97
CA MET A 377 0.39 -18.56 6.82
C MET A 377 1.62 -18.18 5.98
N VAL A 378 1.95 -16.90 5.93
CA VAL A 378 3.12 -16.40 5.17
C VAL A 378 4.10 -15.70 6.11
N SER A 379 5.36 -16.13 6.16
CA SER A 379 6.44 -15.37 6.82
C SER A 379 7.00 -14.31 5.87
N VAL A 380 7.12 -13.09 6.36
CA VAL A 380 7.67 -11.93 5.64
C VAL A 380 8.95 -11.48 6.32
N GLY A 381 9.98 -11.19 5.53
CA GLY A 381 11.28 -10.73 6.01
C GLY A 381 11.26 -9.32 6.59
N ASN A 382 12.44 -8.87 6.99
CA ASN A 382 12.65 -7.49 7.46
C ASN A 382 12.49 -6.47 6.33
N ASN A 383 12.37 -5.21 6.69
CA ASN A 383 12.37 -4.05 5.77
C ASN A 383 11.21 -4.03 4.78
N PHE A 384 10.09 -4.68 5.08
CA PHE A 384 8.86 -4.51 4.30
C PHE A 384 8.07 -3.27 4.75
N PHE A 385 8.25 -2.78 5.97
CA PHE A 385 7.63 -1.54 6.43
C PHE A 385 8.49 -0.32 6.12
N TYR A 386 7.85 0.82 5.85
CA TYR A 386 8.54 2.06 5.50
C TYR A 386 9.45 2.61 6.60
N THR A 387 9.19 2.27 7.86
CA THR A 387 9.79 2.91 9.04
C THR A 387 10.32 1.96 10.09
N LEU A 388 10.01 0.69 9.98
CA LEU A 388 10.38 -0.33 10.95
C LEU A 388 11.02 -1.52 10.25
N SER A 389 12.19 -1.93 10.71
CA SER A 389 12.83 -3.17 10.24
C SER A 389 12.38 -4.36 11.10
N LEU A 390 11.08 -4.67 11.06
CA LEU A 390 10.49 -5.79 11.80
C LEU A 390 9.96 -6.84 10.82
N PRO A 391 10.22 -8.14 11.07
CA PRO A 391 9.58 -9.20 10.34
C PRO A 391 8.12 -9.30 10.76
N CYS A 392 7.25 -9.67 9.82
CA CYS A 392 5.84 -9.91 10.11
C CYS A 392 5.38 -11.25 9.52
N SER A 393 4.15 -11.60 9.82
CA SER A 393 3.46 -12.74 9.23
C SER A 393 2.11 -12.30 8.68
N LEU A 394 1.71 -12.89 7.57
CA LEU A 394 0.37 -12.73 7.02
C LEU A 394 -0.43 -13.97 7.40
N TRP A 395 -1.59 -13.73 7.98
CA TRP A 395 -2.52 -14.76 8.44
C TRP A 395 -3.75 -14.73 7.56
N PHE A 396 -4.21 -15.92 7.17
CA PHE A 396 -5.44 -16.04 6.38
C PHE A 396 -6.38 -17.05 7.01
N PHE A 397 -7.64 -16.65 7.15
CA PHE A 397 -8.74 -17.53 7.56
C PHE A 397 -9.72 -17.69 6.40
N ASP A 398 -10.25 -18.89 6.27
CA ASP A 398 -11.33 -19.20 5.33
C ASP A 398 -12.34 -20.14 6.02
N ARG A 399 -13.52 -19.64 6.35
CA ARG A 399 -14.58 -20.43 6.98
C ARG A 399 -15.31 -21.34 5.99
N ASN A 400 -15.03 -21.20 4.72
CA ASN A 400 -15.60 -22.01 3.64
C ASN A 400 -14.55 -22.82 2.88
N LYS A 401 -13.51 -23.29 3.59
CA LYS A 401 -12.47 -24.13 2.98
C LYS A 401 -13.07 -25.40 2.36
N ASN A 402 -12.53 -25.78 1.21
CA ASN A 402 -12.83 -27.05 0.59
C ASN A 402 -12.58 -28.21 1.56
N ALA A 403 -13.45 -29.21 1.58
CA ALA A 403 -13.37 -30.38 2.47
C ALA A 403 -12.02 -31.10 2.38
N ASP A 404 -11.40 -31.17 1.21
CA ASP A 404 -10.13 -31.86 0.95
C ASP A 404 -8.91 -31.19 1.60
N ILE A 405 -9.04 -29.92 1.99
CA ILE A 405 -7.97 -29.14 2.63
C ILE A 405 -8.38 -28.56 3.99
N ARG A 406 -9.56 -28.92 4.51
CA ARG A 406 -10.09 -28.35 5.76
C ARG A 406 -9.20 -28.67 6.96
N ASP A 407 -8.56 -29.83 6.96
CA ASP A 407 -7.62 -30.27 7.99
C ASP A 407 -6.17 -29.86 7.71
N LYS A 408 -5.93 -28.97 6.76
CA LYS A 408 -4.59 -28.59 6.31
C LYS A 408 -4.40 -27.08 6.36
N VAL A 409 -3.16 -26.64 6.55
CA VAL A 409 -2.74 -25.24 6.49
C VAL A 409 -1.56 -25.14 5.53
N LEU A 410 -1.61 -24.19 4.63
CA LEU A 410 -0.48 -23.87 3.76
C LEU A 410 0.48 -22.91 4.48
N PHE A 411 1.72 -23.31 4.63
CA PHE A 411 2.81 -22.48 5.13
C PHE A 411 3.70 -22.03 3.99
N ILE A 412 3.95 -20.73 3.87
CA ILE A 412 4.86 -20.12 2.88
C ILE A 412 5.92 -19.30 3.62
N ASP A 413 7.18 -19.57 3.35
CA ASP A 413 8.30 -18.75 3.84
C ASP A 413 8.82 -17.84 2.73
N ALA A 414 8.34 -16.61 2.72
CA ALA A 414 8.71 -15.58 1.75
C ALA A 414 9.80 -14.64 2.25
N ARG A 415 10.48 -14.97 3.37
CA ARG A 415 11.49 -14.09 3.99
C ARG A 415 12.69 -13.79 3.08
N ASN A 416 12.99 -14.68 2.15
CA ASN A 416 14.10 -14.55 1.20
C ASN A 416 13.62 -14.36 -0.25
N TYR A 417 12.31 -14.15 -0.47
CA TYR A 417 11.72 -13.95 -1.79
C TYR A 417 11.12 -12.54 -1.88
N TYR A 418 11.91 -11.60 -2.37
CA TYR A 418 11.56 -10.19 -2.50
C TYR A 418 12.53 -9.45 -3.41
N THR A 419 12.21 -8.21 -3.74
CA THR A 419 13.08 -7.27 -4.44
C THR A 419 13.51 -6.15 -3.49
N VAL A 420 14.80 -5.82 -3.50
CA VAL A 420 15.35 -4.69 -2.73
C VAL A 420 15.09 -3.40 -3.50
N VAL A 421 14.28 -2.52 -2.93
CA VAL A 421 14.00 -1.18 -3.49
C VAL A 421 15.10 -0.20 -3.11
N ASP A 422 15.46 -0.19 -1.82
CA ASP A 422 16.56 0.58 -1.26
C ASP A 422 17.12 -0.10 0.00
N ARG A 423 18.12 0.52 0.65
CA ARG A 423 18.77 -0.04 1.84
C ARG A 423 17.83 -0.37 3.00
N THR A 424 16.65 0.20 3.02
CA THR A 424 15.68 0.15 4.12
C THR A 424 14.33 -0.40 3.72
N LEU A 425 14.13 -0.67 2.41
CA LEU A 425 12.84 -1.13 1.90
C LEU A 425 12.99 -2.30 0.95
N ASN A 426 12.28 -3.37 1.27
CA ASN A 426 12.01 -4.52 0.41
C ASN A 426 10.54 -4.50 0.00
N GLU A 427 10.25 -5.01 -1.19
CA GLU A 427 8.88 -5.20 -1.66
C GLU A 427 8.77 -6.44 -2.55
N TRP A 428 7.54 -6.89 -2.79
CA TRP A 428 7.27 -7.84 -3.86
C TRP A 428 6.88 -7.10 -5.14
N THR A 429 7.50 -7.49 -6.25
CA THR A 429 7.06 -7.05 -7.58
C THR A 429 5.71 -7.69 -7.92
N GLU A 430 5.06 -7.21 -8.98
CA GLU A 430 3.77 -7.76 -9.41
C GLU A 430 3.89 -9.25 -9.77
N TRP A 431 4.97 -9.66 -10.42
CA TRP A 431 5.23 -11.06 -10.75
C TRP A 431 5.51 -11.91 -9.50
N GLN A 432 6.26 -11.40 -8.55
CA GLN A 432 6.50 -12.09 -7.28
C GLN A 432 5.20 -12.29 -6.49
N LEU A 433 4.33 -11.29 -6.45
CA LEU A 433 3.00 -11.42 -5.83
C LEU A 433 2.15 -12.49 -6.52
N ARG A 434 2.14 -12.52 -7.85
CA ARG A 434 1.41 -13.52 -8.64
C ARG A 434 2.00 -14.93 -8.43
N ASN A 435 3.31 -15.07 -8.27
CA ASN A 435 3.95 -16.34 -7.95
C ASN A 435 3.54 -16.87 -6.57
N LEU A 436 3.56 -16.01 -5.55
CA LEU A 436 3.09 -16.41 -4.21
C LEU A 436 1.60 -16.77 -4.22
N GLN A 437 0.77 -16.03 -4.96
CA GLN A 437 -0.64 -16.34 -5.16
C GLN A 437 -0.82 -17.68 -5.90
N ALA A 438 0.02 -17.99 -6.88
CA ALA A 438 -0.03 -19.25 -7.62
C ALA A 438 0.19 -20.47 -6.71
N ILE A 439 1.07 -20.37 -5.71
CA ILE A 439 1.24 -21.43 -4.70
C ILE A 439 -0.09 -21.67 -3.95
N VAL A 440 -0.80 -20.59 -3.59
CA VAL A 440 -2.10 -20.68 -2.93
C VAL A 440 -3.16 -21.30 -3.85
N HIS A 441 -3.17 -20.93 -5.12
CA HIS A 441 -4.07 -21.52 -6.12
C HIS A 441 -3.85 -23.04 -6.25
N LEU A 442 -2.58 -23.46 -6.34
CA LEU A 442 -2.24 -24.89 -6.42
C LEU A 442 -2.66 -25.64 -5.15
N TYR A 443 -2.44 -25.07 -3.97
CA TYR A 443 -2.91 -25.64 -2.70
C TYR A 443 -4.44 -25.81 -2.68
N ARG A 444 -5.19 -24.86 -3.24
CA ARG A 444 -6.65 -24.90 -3.33
C ARG A 444 -7.17 -25.79 -4.48
N GLY A 445 -6.28 -26.38 -5.29
CA GLY A 445 -6.65 -27.19 -6.47
C GLY A 445 -7.10 -26.37 -7.68
N GLU A 446 -6.80 -25.09 -7.72
CA GLU A 446 -7.19 -24.13 -8.78
C GLU A 446 -6.15 -24.10 -9.91
N THR A 447 -5.79 -25.25 -10.46
CA THR A 447 -4.71 -25.43 -11.47
C THR A 447 -4.90 -24.57 -12.73
N GLU A 448 -6.13 -24.30 -13.13
CA GLU A 448 -6.40 -23.47 -14.31
C GLU A 448 -5.95 -22.01 -14.12
N LYS A 449 -5.98 -21.47 -12.89
CA LYS A 449 -5.45 -20.14 -12.59
C LYS A 449 -3.93 -20.11 -12.71
N TYR A 450 -3.27 -21.20 -12.30
CA TYR A 450 -1.83 -21.37 -12.47
C TYR A 450 -1.43 -21.38 -13.95
N LYS A 451 -2.12 -22.18 -14.77
CA LYS A 451 -1.88 -22.24 -16.22
C LYS A 451 -2.12 -20.90 -16.90
N ALA A 452 -3.14 -20.16 -16.47
CA ALA A 452 -3.38 -18.81 -16.95
C ALA A 452 -2.21 -17.86 -16.64
N LEU A 453 -1.62 -17.96 -15.44
CA LEU A 453 -0.43 -17.18 -15.09
C LEU A 453 0.78 -17.56 -15.96
N VAL A 454 1.02 -18.86 -16.20
CA VAL A 454 2.11 -19.30 -17.09
C VAL A 454 1.91 -18.76 -18.51
N ALA A 455 0.67 -18.80 -19.03
CA ALA A 455 0.35 -18.21 -20.33
C ALA A 455 0.56 -16.69 -20.39
N ASP A 456 0.27 -15.96 -19.31
CA ASP A 456 0.57 -14.53 -19.20
C ASP A 456 2.08 -14.27 -19.26
N TYR A 457 2.88 -15.10 -18.59
CA TYR A 457 4.34 -15.05 -18.68
C TYR A 457 4.83 -15.26 -20.11
N ASP A 458 4.36 -16.33 -20.76
CA ASP A 458 4.77 -16.67 -22.14
C ASP A 458 4.46 -15.54 -23.11
N LYS A 459 3.33 -14.88 -22.92
CA LYS A 459 2.95 -13.69 -23.70
C LYS A 459 3.87 -12.50 -23.40
N ALA A 460 4.21 -12.26 -22.14
CA ALA A 460 5.04 -11.13 -21.73
C ALA A 460 6.49 -11.26 -22.23
N ILE A 461 7.08 -12.46 -22.15
CA ILE A 461 8.44 -12.73 -22.60
C ILE A 461 8.56 -12.99 -24.12
N ASN A 462 7.43 -13.16 -24.81
CA ASN A 462 7.38 -13.42 -26.26
C ASN A 462 8.29 -14.56 -26.73
N GLY A 463 8.34 -15.66 -25.95
CA GLY A 463 9.15 -16.84 -26.24
C GLY A 463 10.67 -16.68 -26.06
N GLN A 464 11.11 -15.58 -25.44
CA GLN A 464 12.54 -15.37 -25.14
C GLN A 464 12.92 -16.14 -23.87
N THR A 465 14.16 -16.67 -23.87
CA THR A 465 14.74 -17.36 -22.70
C THR A 465 15.55 -16.39 -21.84
N VAL A 466 15.77 -16.73 -20.57
CA VAL A 466 16.62 -15.96 -19.64
C VAL A 466 18.00 -15.73 -20.26
N THR A 467 18.66 -16.78 -20.74
CA THR A 467 20.00 -16.68 -21.35
C THR A 467 20.03 -15.72 -22.55
N ALA A 468 19.04 -15.80 -23.46
CA ALA A 468 18.98 -14.90 -24.62
C ALA A 468 18.75 -13.43 -24.20
N LEU A 469 17.95 -13.20 -23.16
CA LEU A 469 17.69 -11.86 -22.61
C LEU A 469 18.93 -11.30 -21.90
N GLU A 470 19.68 -12.11 -21.16
CA GLU A 470 20.94 -11.72 -20.54
C GLU A 470 21.97 -11.28 -21.57
N GLU A 471 22.14 -12.06 -22.66
CA GLU A 471 23.03 -11.71 -23.77
C GLU A 471 22.59 -10.40 -24.45
N ALA A 472 21.29 -10.24 -24.71
CA ALA A 472 20.72 -9.03 -25.29
C ALA A 472 20.94 -7.80 -24.39
N LEU A 473 20.77 -7.96 -23.08
CA LEU A 473 20.96 -6.89 -22.10
C LEU A 473 22.44 -6.47 -22.03
N GLN A 474 23.38 -7.43 -21.98
CA GLN A 474 24.82 -7.12 -21.98
C GLN A 474 25.21 -6.39 -23.25
N LYS A 475 24.74 -6.84 -24.41
CA LYS A 475 24.99 -6.18 -25.70
C LYS A 475 24.42 -4.76 -25.69
N GLN A 476 23.18 -4.56 -25.25
CA GLN A 476 22.56 -3.23 -25.19
C GLN A 476 23.31 -2.29 -24.24
N LYS A 477 23.79 -2.78 -23.09
CA LYS A 477 24.60 -1.99 -22.15
C LYS A 477 25.95 -1.56 -22.76
N ALA A 478 26.60 -2.45 -23.53
CA ALA A 478 27.84 -2.13 -24.23
C ALA A 478 27.63 -1.10 -25.35
N GLU A 479 26.59 -1.28 -26.18
CA GLU A 479 26.22 -0.33 -27.23
C GLU A 479 25.84 1.04 -26.65
N ALA A 480 25.07 1.07 -25.58
CA ALA A 480 24.68 2.30 -24.89
C ALA A 480 25.90 3.08 -24.38
N LYS A 481 26.86 2.39 -23.77
CA LYS A 481 28.11 3.00 -23.28
C LYS A 481 28.89 3.67 -24.41
N GLN A 482 28.98 3.03 -25.57
CA GLN A 482 29.68 3.56 -26.74
C GLN A 482 28.91 4.77 -27.33
N LEU A 483 27.60 4.64 -27.55
CA LEU A 483 26.77 5.72 -28.10
C LEU A 483 26.78 6.97 -27.22
N ILE A 484 26.75 6.81 -25.88
CA ILE A 484 26.82 7.91 -24.92
C ILE A 484 28.21 8.57 -24.94
N ALA A 485 29.29 7.77 -25.10
CA ALA A 485 30.65 8.28 -25.18
C ALA A 485 30.85 9.12 -26.45
N ASP A 486 30.36 8.65 -27.59
CA ASP A 486 30.51 9.27 -28.91
C ASP A 486 29.51 10.42 -29.16
N ALA A 487 28.53 10.60 -28.27
CA ALA A 487 27.46 11.58 -28.43
C ALA A 487 27.95 13.03 -28.32
N PRO A 488 27.52 13.95 -29.22
CA PRO A 488 27.76 15.37 -29.08
C PRO A 488 27.21 15.91 -27.75
N ARG A 489 27.92 16.85 -27.12
CA ARG A 489 27.55 17.38 -25.78
C ARG A 489 26.10 17.85 -25.69
N LYS A 490 25.54 18.42 -26.75
CA LYS A 490 24.15 18.92 -26.82
C LYS A 490 23.10 17.78 -26.82
N ASP A 491 23.44 16.59 -27.35
CA ASP A 491 22.53 15.45 -27.52
C ASP A 491 22.75 14.37 -26.45
N LYS A 492 23.82 14.48 -25.66
CA LYS A 492 24.26 13.42 -24.71
C LYS A 492 23.16 13.01 -23.73
N LYS A 493 22.49 13.99 -23.10
CA LYS A 493 21.39 13.70 -22.14
C LYS A 493 20.21 12.99 -22.79
N ARG A 494 19.87 13.36 -24.05
CA ARG A 494 18.77 12.73 -24.79
C ARG A 494 19.11 11.28 -25.12
N ILE A 495 20.32 11.05 -25.69
CA ILE A 495 20.80 9.72 -26.06
C ILE A 495 20.91 8.83 -24.81
N GLU A 496 21.46 9.34 -23.71
CA GLU A 496 21.53 8.63 -22.43
C GLU A 496 20.13 8.20 -21.94
N ALA A 497 19.16 9.11 -21.97
CA ALA A 497 17.77 8.80 -21.59
C ALA A 497 17.13 7.73 -22.50
N GLU A 498 17.35 7.81 -23.82
CA GLU A 498 16.85 6.81 -24.79
C GLU A 498 17.48 5.43 -24.58
N GLN A 499 18.80 5.37 -24.34
CA GLN A 499 19.48 4.11 -24.09
C GLN A 499 19.10 3.49 -22.73
N ASN A 500 19.00 4.30 -21.67
CA ASN A 500 18.56 3.84 -20.37
C ASN A 500 17.11 3.32 -20.39
N ALA A 501 16.23 3.91 -21.22
CA ALA A 501 14.89 3.39 -21.40
C ALA A 501 14.87 1.99 -22.05
N LYS A 502 15.72 1.74 -23.06
CA LYS A 502 15.86 0.42 -23.70
C LYS A 502 16.44 -0.62 -22.74
N ILE A 503 17.43 -0.23 -21.95
CA ILE A 503 18.01 -1.11 -20.92
C ILE A 503 16.95 -1.48 -19.90
N ALA A 504 16.19 -0.51 -19.39
CA ALA A 504 15.13 -0.76 -18.42
C ALA A 504 14.03 -1.67 -18.97
N GLU A 505 13.67 -1.55 -20.24
CA GLU A 505 12.70 -2.44 -20.90
C GLU A 505 13.22 -3.88 -20.96
N LEU A 506 14.50 -4.09 -21.31
CA LEU A 506 15.13 -5.43 -21.33
C LEU A 506 15.27 -6.00 -19.92
N GLU A 507 15.60 -5.18 -18.92
CA GLU A 507 15.66 -5.61 -17.52
C GLU A 507 14.30 -6.07 -16.99
N ASP A 508 13.21 -5.38 -17.35
CA ASP A 508 11.85 -5.75 -16.98
C ASP A 508 11.42 -7.09 -17.61
N VAL A 509 11.73 -7.31 -18.90
CA VAL A 509 11.45 -8.58 -19.57
C VAL A 509 12.31 -9.71 -19.01
N LEU A 510 13.58 -9.47 -18.70
CA LEU A 510 14.48 -10.43 -18.08
C LEU A 510 13.97 -10.84 -16.69
N GLU A 511 13.59 -9.88 -15.86
CA GLU A 511 12.99 -10.17 -14.56
C GLU A 511 11.73 -11.05 -14.72
N THR A 512 10.87 -10.71 -15.67
CA THR A 512 9.67 -11.50 -15.99
C THR A 512 10.02 -12.94 -16.34
N ALA A 513 11.04 -13.15 -17.19
CA ALA A 513 11.50 -14.48 -17.57
C ALA A 513 12.09 -15.26 -16.37
N CYS A 514 12.88 -14.60 -15.53
CA CYS A 514 13.42 -15.20 -14.30
C CYS A 514 12.32 -15.63 -13.35
N GLN A 515 11.27 -14.81 -13.16
CA GLN A 515 10.13 -15.13 -12.29
C GLN A 515 9.30 -16.30 -12.84
N ARG A 516 9.12 -16.40 -14.16
CA ARG A 516 8.53 -17.57 -14.80
C ARG A 516 9.35 -18.85 -14.55
N GLU A 517 10.66 -18.79 -14.80
CA GLU A 517 11.55 -19.93 -14.59
C GLU A 517 11.56 -20.38 -13.13
N TRP A 518 11.59 -19.42 -12.20
CA TRP A 518 11.48 -19.70 -10.76
C TRP A 518 10.20 -20.46 -10.42
N LEU A 519 9.04 -20.06 -10.98
CA LEU A 519 7.76 -20.69 -10.71
C LEU A 519 7.70 -22.11 -11.31
N VAL A 520 8.03 -22.22 -12.60
CA VAL A 520 7.92 -23.46 -13.37
C VAL A 520 8.91 -24.52 -12.89
N SER A 521 10.13 -24.10 -12.46
CA SER A 521 11.12 -25.04 -11.89
C SER A 521 10.62 -25.74 -10.63
N LYS A 522 9.65 -25.15 -9.91
CA LYS A 522 9.13 -25.70 -8.66
C LYS A 522 7.83 -26.50 -8.85
N PHE A 523 6.97 -26.11 -9.77
CA PHE A 523 5.62 -26.68 -9.90
C PHE A 523 5.31 -27.25 -11.29
N GLY A 524 6.29 -27.20 -12.23
CA GLY A 524 6.12 -27.66 -13.61
C GLY A 524 5.21 -26.77 -14.45
N GLU A 525 5.18 -27.00 -15.75
CA GLU A 525 4.30 -26.27 -16.69
C GLU A 525 2.80 -26.57 -16.42
N ASP A 526 2.48 -27.79 -16.00
CA ASP A 526 1.11 -28.21 -15.75
C ASP A 526 0.54 -27.73 -14.40
N GLY A 527 1.39 -27.27 -13.50
CA GLY A 527 0.99 -26.77 -12.19
C GLY A 527 0.50 -27.87 -11.24
N THR A 528 1.40 -28.68 -10.74
CA THR A 528 1.10 -29.65 -9.69
C THR A 528 1.61 -29.15 -8.35
N TYR A 529 0.74 -29.06 -7.35
CA TYR A 529 1.19 -28.71 -6.00
C TYR A 529 2.15 -29.77 -5.45
N GLN A 530 3.25 -29.32 -4.91
CA GLN A 530 4.17 -30.11 -4.10
C GLN A 530 4.80 -29.22 -3.02
N ASP A 531 5.18 -29.85 -1.91
CA ASP A 531 5.98 -29.19 -0.89
C ASP A 531 7.36 -28.85 -1.46
N VAL A 532 7.81 -27.61 -1.25
CA VAL A 532 9.11 -27.12 -1.72
C VAL A 532 9.95 -26.71 -0.53
N LEU A 533 11.08 -27.39 -0.33
CA LEU A 533 11.98 -27.12 0.80
C LEU A 533 12.40 -25.64 0.81
N GLY A 534 12.29 -25.02 2.00
CA GLY A 534 12.61 -23.62 2.23
C GLY A 534 11.61 -22.62 1.67
N LEU A 535 10.51 -23.06 1.00
CA LEU A 535 9.53 -22.16 0.40
C LEU A 535 8.12 -22.42 0.91
N CYS A 536 7.57 -23.62 0.68
CA CYS A 536 6.19 -23.89 1.06
C CYS A 536 5.97 -25.35 1.49
N LYS A 537 5.02 -25.54 2.41
CA LYS A 537 4.54 -26.85 2.85
C LYS A 537 3.08 -26.80 3.23
N MET A 538 2.32 -27.80 2.82
CA MET A 538 0.97 -28.08 3.28
C MET A 538 1.06 -29.04 4.47
N ALA A 539 0.75 -28.55 5.69
CA ALA A 539 0.78 -29.36 6.90
C ALA A 539 -0.63 -29.64 7.41
N THR A 540 -0.84 -30.85 7.94
CA THR A 540 -2.09 -31.25 8.58
C THR A 540 -2.21 -30.65 9.98
N ILE A 541 -3.44 -30.55 10.51
CA ILE A 541 -3.68 -30.13 11.91
C ILE A 541 -2.93 -31.04 12.88
N GLN A 542 -2.77 -32.35 12.58
CA GLN A 542 -2.00 -33.25 13.39
C GLN A 542 -0.51 -32.89 13.44
N GLU A 543 0.11 -32.57 12.30
CA GLU A 543 1.50 -32.10 12.27
C GLU A 543 1.67 -30.77 13.02
N ILE A 544 0.63 -29.90 12.98
CA ILE A 544 0.62 -28.63 13.72
C ILE A 544 0.51 -28.90 15.24
N GLU A 545 -0.30 -29.86 15.66
CA GLU A 545 -0.39 -30.30 17.06
C GLU A 545 0.95 -30.83 17.59
N GLU A 546 1.64 -31.65 16.80
CA GLU A 546 2.98 -32.19 17.14
C GLU A 546 4.02 -31.06 17.34
N LYS A 547 3.84 -29.93 16.69
CA LYS A 547 4.65 -28.69 16.85
C LYS A 547 4.04 -27.71 17.85
N ASN A 548 3.24 -28.19 18.81
CA ASN A 548 2.63 -27.36 19.86
C ASN A 548 1.81 -26.18 19.32
N TYR A 549 1.12 -26.39 18.20
CA TYR A 549 0.30 -25.42 17.49
C TYR A 549 1.08 -24.17 17.05
N SER A 550 2.39 -24.25 16.85
CA SER A 550 3.15 -23.19 16.19
C SER A 550 2.60 -22.96 14.78
N LEU A 551 2.44 -21.70 14.39
CA LEU A 551 2.04 -21.30 13.03
C LEU A 551 3.17 -20.58 12.29
N THR A 552 4.41 -20.80 12.72
CA THR A 552 5.61 -20.23 12.11
C THR A 552 5.99 -21.00 10.85
N PRO A 553 5.86 -20.45 9.63
CA PRO A 553 6.14 -21.16 8.38
C PRO A 553 7.51 -21.85 8.33
N GLY A 554 8.57 -21.18 8.81
CA GLY A 554 9.92 -21.76 8.86
C GLY A 554 10.05 -23.05 9.67
N ALA A 555 9.10 -23.36 10.57
CA ALA A 555 9.08 -24.63 11.31
C ALA A 555 8.60 -25.82 10.46
N TYR A 556 7.98 -25.56 9.31
CA TYR A 556 7.37 -26.57 8.45
C TYR A 556 8.10 -26.75 7.13
N VAL A 557 8.52 -25.66 6.49
CA VAL A 557 9.06 -25.70 5.12
C VAL A 557 10.47 -26.31 5.02
N GLY A 558 11.16 -26.50 6.15
CA GLY A 558 12.55 -26.98 6.16
C GLY A 558 13.55 -25.94 5.69
N VAL A 559 14.74 -26.37 5.36
CA VAL A 559 15.82 -25.52 4.85
C VAL A 559 16.07 -25.93 3.40
N ALA A 560 16.06 -24.94 2.48
CA ALA A 560 16.48 -25.20 1.11
C ALA A 560 17.93 -25.69 1.10
N GLU A 561 18.23 -26.69 0.28
CA GLU A 561 19.62 -27.05 0.01
C GLU A 561 20.29 -25.80 -0.57
N GLN A 562 21.32 -25.31 0.13
CA GLN A 562 22.19 -24.30 -0.47
C GLN A 562 22.97 -25.02 -1.57
N GLU A 563 22.86 -24.52 -2.79
CA GLU A 563 23.81 -24.91 -3.83
C GLU A 563 25.20 -24.60 -3.29
N ASP A 564 26.04 -25.62 -3.24
CA ASP A 564 27.45 -25.45 -2.90
C ASP A 564 28.05 -24.56 -4.00
N ASP A 565 28.28 -23.29 -3.66
CA ASP A 565 28.88 -22.33 -4.60
C ASP A 565 30.31 -22.69 -4.98
N GLY A 566 30.83 -23.84 -4.47
CA GLY A 566 32.17 -24.34 -4.73
C GLY A 566 33.27 -23.46 -4.15
N VAL A 567 32.91 -22.46 -3.36
CA VAL A 567 33.86 -21.54 -2.72
C VAL A 567 34.27 -22.12 -1.37
N ASP A 568 35.55 -22.44 -1.21
CA ASP A 568 36.08 -22.88 0.09
C ASP A 568 35.86 -21.76 1.14
N PHE A 569 35.23 -22.13 2.25
CA PHE A 569 34.93 -21.19 3.34
C PHE A 569 36.18 -20.45 3.83
N HIS A 570 37.32 -21.15 3.92
CA HIS A 570 38.56 -20.55 4.38
C HIS A 570 39.14 -19.59 3.35
N GLU A 571 39.02 -19.91 2.07
CA GLU A 571 39.44 -19.05 0.98
C GLU A 571 38.65 -17.76 0.94
N ARG A 572 37.33 -17.87 1.03
CA ARG A 572 36.41 -16.72 1.10
C ARG A 572 36.61 -15.86 2.35
N MET A 573 36.84 -16.47 3.50
CA MET A 573 37.15 -15.74 4.74
C MET A 573 38.48 -14.98 4.64
N ASN A 574 39.47 -15.56 3.97
CA ASN A 574 40.76 -14.87 3.74
C ASN A 574 40.60 -13.66 2.81
N GLU A 575 39.80 -13.78 1.74
CA GLU A 575 39.44 -12.65 0.87
C GLU A 575 38.75 -11.52 1.63
N ILE A 576 37.73 -11.86 2.43
CA ILE A 576 36.99 -10.89 3.25
C ILE A 576 37.92 -10.21 4.26
N HIS A 577 38.82 -10.96 4.90
CA HIS A 577 39.80 -10.37 5.82
C HIS A 577 40.78 -9.43 5.11
N ALA A 578 41.21 -9.76 3.90
CA ALA A 578 42.07 -8.90 3.10
C ALA A 578 41.35 -7.60 2.69
N GLU A 579 40.08 -7.71 2.25
CA GLU A 579 39.25 -6.57 1.88
C GLU A 579 38.97 -5.65 3.09
N LEU A 580 38.65 -6.22 4.26
CA LEU A 580 38.48 -5.48 5.51
C LEU A 580 39.76 -4.72 5.91
N ALA A 581 40.93 -5.34 5.74
CA ALA A 581 42.22 -4.70 6.04
C ALA A 581 42.46 -3.51 5.08
N GLN A 582 42.14 -3.66 3.80
CA GLN A 582 42.26 -2.59 2.80
C GLN A 582 41.30 -1.44 3.11
N LEU A 583 40.01 -1.73 3.36
CA LEU A 583 39.01 -0.72 3.71
C LEU A 583 39.38 0.05 4.99
N ASN A 584 39.94 -0.64 5.97
CA ASN A 584 40.42 0.02 7.19
C ASN A 584 41.61 0.95 6.91
N GLN A 585 42.50 0.58 6.01
CA GLN A 585 43.60 1.44 5.60
C GLN A 585 43.09 2.67 4.84
N GLU A 586 42.14 2.52 3.92
CA GLU A 586 41.50 3.63 3.21
C GLU A 586 40.76 4.57 4.17
N ALA A 587 40.03 4.01 5.15
CA ALA A 587 39.36 4.80 6.17
C ALA A 587 40.33 5.63 7.02
N ASN A 588 41.48 5.08 7.38
CA ASN A 588 42.51 5.83 8.13
C ASN A 588 43.12 6.97 7.30
N VAL A 589 43.38 6.74 6.00
CA VAL A 589 43.87 7.79 5.10
C VAL A 589 42.84 8.92 4.95
N LEU A 590 41.57 8.60 4.77
CA LEU A 590 40.48 9.58 4.72
C LEU A 590 40.33 10.35 6.01
N MET A 591 40.51 9.69 7.16
CA MET A 591 40.46 10.35 8.46
C MET A 591 41.62 11.35 8.61
N ASP A 592 42.83 11.00 8.17
CA ASP A 592 43.99 11.91 8.19
C ASP A 592 43.77 13.11 7.24
N GLU A 593 43.15 12.91 6.10
CA GLU A 593 42.78 13.99 5.16
C GLU A 593 41.76 14.95 5.79
N ILE A 594 40.71 14.40 6.42
CA ILE A 594 39.71 15.19 7.16
C ILE A 594 40.35 16.00 8.28
N GLN A 595 41.28 15.40 9.04
CA GLN A 595 41.97 16.11 10.11
C GLN A 595 42.85 17.25 9.57
N LYS A 596 43.60 17.03 8.48
CA LYS A 596 44.37 18.08 7.81
C LYS A 596 43.49 19.22 7.31
N ALA A 597 42.39 18.89 6.62
CA ALA A 597 41.45 19.88 6.16
C ALA A 597 40.81 20.70 7.32
N TRP A 598 40.56 20.04 8.45
CA TRP A 598 40.06 20.72 9.64
C TRP A 598 41.11 21.66 10.28
N GLU A 599 42.39 21.29 10.24
CA GLU A 599 43.50 22.15 10.74
C GLU A 599 43.72 23.37 9.84
N GLU A 600 43.50 23.24 8.52
CA GLU A 600 43.57 24.34 7.54
C GLU A 600 42.40 25.32 7.66
N LEU A 601 41.28 24.91 8.25
CA LEU A 601 40.08 25.73 8.46
C LEU A 601 40.12 26.49 9.82
N LYS A 602 41.10 26.22 10.68
CA LYS A 602 41.36 26.97 11.93
C LYS A 602 42.29 28.12 11.70
#